data_37025cd76214b3e42d408cb5fe5de096
#
_entry.id   37025cd76214b3e42d408cb5fe5de096
#
_cell.length_a   1.000
_cell.length_b   1.000
_cell.length_c   1.000
_cell.angle_alpha   90.00
_cell.angle_beta   90.00
_cell.angle_gamma   90.00
#
_symmetry.space_group_name_H-M   'P 1'
#
loop_
_entity.id
_entity.type
_entity.pdbx_description
1 polymer ?
#
loop_
_entity_poly.entity_id
_entity_poly.type
_entity_poly.pdbx_seq_one_letter_code
_entity_poly.pdbx_strand_id
1 'polypeptide(L)'
;MKIYPVQTGNFKLDGGAMFGVVPKVIWQKTNPADSNNMIEMGMRSLLIEDGQRLILIDTGMGNKQSDKFFGYYYQFGNFSLDTSLASFGFHRDDITDVFLTHLHFDHCGGSIQWNKDKTG
;
A
#
# COMPACT_ATOMS: atom_id res chain seq x y z
N MET A 1 -19.47 14.89 -3.41
CA MET A 1 -18.21 14.23 -3.00
C MET A 1 -18.53 12.87 -2.39
N LYS A 2 -17.86 11.80 -2.83
CA LYS A 2 -17.92 10.45 -2.26
C LYS A 2 -16.51 10.00 -1.91
N ILE A 3 -16.40 9.15 -0.90
CA ILE A 3 -15.11 8.67 -0.37
C ILE A 3 -15.16 7.16 -0.31
N TYR A 4 -14.10 6.50 -0.82
CA TYR A 4 -13.97 5.06 -0.86
C TYR A 4 -12.66 4.62 -0.22
N PRO A 5 -12.67 3.71 0.77
CA PRO A 5 -11.45 3.11 1.31
C PRO A 5 -10.92 2.06 0.32
N VAL A 6 -9.71 2.25 -0.18
CA VAL A 6 -9.07 1.37 -1.17
C VAL A 6 -8.00 0.53 -0.49
N GLN A 7 -8.19 -0.79 -0.45
CA GLN A 7 -7.18 -1.73 0.05
C GLN A 7 -6.17 -1.99 -1.06
N THR A 8 -4.90 -1.66 -0.84
CA THR A 8 -3.85 -1.83 -1.85
C THR A 8 -2.93 -3.01 -1.60
N GLY A 9 -3.05 -3.66 -0.44
CA GLY A 9 -2.32 -4.87 -0.10
C GLY A 9 -2.02 -4.99 1.39
N ASN A 10 -1.40 -6.09 1.74
CA ASN A 10 -0.85 -6.33 3.08
C ASN A 10 0.62 -6.73 2.96
N PHE A 11 1.40 -6.40 3.96
CA PHE A 11 2.83 -6.69 4.01
C PHE A 11 3.31 -6.79 5.45
N LYS A 12 4.58 -7.13 5.63
CA LYS A 12 5.18 -7.20 6.96
C LYS A 12 6.37 -6.26 7.07
N LEU A 13 6.56 -5.72 8.25
CA LEU A 13 7.72 -4.91 8.63
C LEU A 13 8.29 -5.39 9.97
N ASP A 14 9.59 -5.15 10.19
CA ASP A 14 10.22 -5.41 11.49
C ASP A 14 9.58 -4.53 12.57
N GLY A 15 9.07 -5.17 13.61
CA GLY A 15 8.40 -4.48 14.71
C GLY A 15 9.31 -3.55 15.49
N GLY A 16 10.60 -3.88 15.58
CA GLY A 16 11.59 -3.01 16.21
C GLY A 16 11.82 -1.73 15.41
N ALA A 17 11.90 -1.84 14.08
CA ALA A 17 12.01 -0.68 13.21
C ALA A 17 10.78 0.22 13.29
N MET A 18 9.59 -0.37 13.39
CA MET A 18 8.33 0.38 13.45
C MET A 18 8.10 1.07 14.80
N PHE A 19 8.41 0.40 15.90
CA PHE A 19 8.13 0.91 17.24
C PHE A 19 9.34 1.56 17.92
N GLY A 20 10.51 1.47 17.32
CA GLY A 20 11.71 2.15 17.79
C GLY A 20 12.04 1.81 19.24
N VAL A 21 12.04 2.83 20.10
CA VAL A 21 12.41 2.71 21.52
C VAL A 21 11.28 2.12 22.40
N VAL A 22 10.08 1.91 21.84
CA VAL A 22 8.97 1.32 22.62
C VAL A 22 9.27 -0.18 22.86
N PRO A 23 9.27 -0.64 24.11
CA PRO A 23 9.59 -2.03 24.42
C PRO A 23 8.62 -3.02 23.76
N LYS A 24 9.17 -4.12 23.22
CA LYS A 24 8.38 -5.17 22.54
C LYS A 24 7.27 -5.73 23.42
N VAL A 25 7.50 -5.89 24.71
CA VAL A 25 6.48 -6.37 25.67
C VAL A 25 5.23 -5.51 25.73
N ILE A 26 5.33 -4.25 25.27
CA ILE A 26 4.20 -3.32 25.18
C ILE A 26 3.50 -3.48 23.84
N TRP A 27 4.22 -3.24 22.73
CA TRP A 27 3.60 -3.19 21.40
C TRP A 27 3.15 -4.56 20.86
N GLN A 28 3.80 -5.65 21.22
CA GLN A 28 3.40 -6.98 20.75
C GLN A 28 2.01 -7.44 21.24
N LYS A 29 1.45 -6.79 22.24
CA LYS A 29 0.09 -7.08 22.73
C LYS A 29 -0.99 -6.74 21.71
N THR A 30 -0.75 -5.72 20.92
CA THR A 30 -1.66 -5.23 19.87
C THR A 30 -1.16 -5.54 18.47
N ASN A 31 0.14 -5.71 18.30
CA ASN A 31 0.81 -5.99 17.03
C ASN A 31 1.74 -7.21 17.21
N PRO A 32 1.19 -8.43 17.26
CA PRO A 32 1.99 -9.63 17.49
C PRO A 32 3.01 -9.83 16.39
N ALA A 33 4.25 -10.08 16.77
CA ALA A 33 5.35 -10.34 15.85
C ALA A 33 5.55 -11.84 15.62
N ASP A 34 5.95 -12.21 14.40
CA ASP A 34 6.38 -13.57 14.10
C ASP A 34 7.82 -13.86 14.62
N SER A 35 8.35 -15.05 14.31
CA SER A 35 9.69 -15.47 14.74
C SER A 35 10.83 -14.57 14.23
N ASN A 36 10.59 -13.82 13.16
CA ASN A 36 11.53 -12.87 12.58
C ASN A 36 11.29 -11.43 13.05
N ASN A 37 10.48 -11.24 14.09
CA ASN A 37 10.09 -9.94 14.62
C ASN A 37 9.24 -9.09 13.64
N MET A 38 8.63 -9.74 12.64
CA MET A 38 7.82 -9.06 11.63
C MET A 38 6.38 -8.92 12.12
N ILE A 39 5.82 -7.74 11.97
CA ILE A 39 4.41 -7.42 12.24
C ILE A 39 3.63 -7.26 10.93
N GLU A 40 2.36 -7.62 10.95
CA GLU A 40 1.48 -7.47 9.80
C GLU A 40 0.95 -6.04 9.70
N MET A 41 0.97 -5.52 8.47
CA MET A 41 0.50 -4.17 8.16
C MET A 41 -0.39 -4.17 6.91
N GLY A 42 -1.39 -3.29 6.91
CA GLY A 42 -2.24 -3.06 5.75
C GLY A 42 -1.91 -1.75 5.07
N MET A 43 -1.86 -1.77 3.75
CA MET A 43 -1.78 -0.57 2.92
C MET A 43 -3.19 -0.15 2.50
N ARG A 44 -3.57 1.05 2.90
CA ARG A 44 -4.88 1.63 2.57
C ARG A 44 -4.69 2.99 1.94
N SER A 45 -5.34 3.17 0.82
CA SER A 45 -5.45 4.43 0.10
C SER A 45 -6.87 4.97 0.23
N LEU A 46 -7.07 6.21 -0.11
CA LEU A 46 -8.38 6.84 -0.14
C LEU A 46 -8.69 7.32 -1.54
N LEU A 47 -9.84 6.93 -2.08
CA LEU A 47 -10.33 7.45 -3.34
C LEU A 47 -11.44 8.47 -3.07
N ILE A 48 -11.32 9.64 -3.66
CA ILE A 48 -12.29 10.73 -3.55
C ILE A 48 -12.87 11.01 -4.93
N GLU A 49 -14.18 10.85 -5.07
CA GLU A 49 -14.95 11.25 -6.25
C GLU A 49 -15.59 12.62 -5.98
N ASP A 50 -15.21 13.64 -6.72
CA ASP A 50 -15.70 15.00 -6.58
C ASP A 50 -15.97 15.64 -7.95
N GLY A 51 -17.24 15.64 -8.34
CA GLY A 51 -17.65 16.05 -9.68
C GLY A 51 -17.00 15.17 -10.76
N GLN A 52 -16.17 15.76 -11.60
CA GLN A 52 -15.44 15.06 -12.66
C GLN A 52 -14.02 14.64 -12.23
N ARG A 53 -13.64 14.89 -10.99
CA ARG A 53 -12.33 14.52 -10.45
C ARG A 53 -12.42 13.21 -9.67
N LEU A 54 -11.46 12.34 -9.92
CA LEU A 54 -11.24 11.11 -9.19
C LEU A 54 -9.82 11.16 -8.61
N ILE A 55 -9.74 11.44 -7.32
CA ILE A 55 -8.48 11.75 -6.63
C ILE A 55 -8.08 10.56 -5.78
N LEU A 56 -6.91 9.98 -6.06
CA LEU A 56 -6.35 8.91 -5.25
C LEU A 56 -5.31 9.46 -4.28
N ILE A 57 -5.51 9.23 -2.99
CA ILE A 57 -4.55 9.58 -1.93
C ILE A 57 -3.77 8.33 -1.57
N ASP A 58 -2.47 8.38 -1.80
CA ASP A 58 -1.52 7.27 -1.77
C ASP A 58 -1.84 6.13 -2.75
N THR A 59 -0.86 5.31 -3.07
CA THR A 59 -0.96 4.34 -4.16
C THR A 59 -0.57 2.92 -3.77
N GLY A 60 -0.17 2.72 -2.51
CA GLY A 60 0.40 1.44 -2.07
C GLY A 60 1.82 1.22 -2.58
N MET A 61 2.31 0.01 -2.40
CA MET A 61 3.69 -0.39 -2.74
C MET A 61 3.90 -0.60 -4.25
N GLY A 62 2.84 -0.93 -4.97
CA GLY A 62 2.95 -1.31 -6.38
C GLY A 62 3.63 -2.66 -6.59
N ASN A 63 4.08 -2.91 -7.81
CA ASN A 63 4.65 -4.20 -8.21
C ASN A 63 5.91 -4.08 -9.10
N LYS A 64 6.52 -2.90 -9.16
CA LYS A 64 7.66 -2.63 -10.06
C LYS A 64 9.01 -3.04 -9.52
N GLN A 65 9.13 -3.27 -8.22
CA GLN A 65 10.37 -3.61 -7.57
C GLN A 65 10.77 -5.08 -7.83
N SER A 66 12.01 -5.41 -7.51
CA SER A 66 12.52 -6.78 -7.67
C SER A 66 11.93 -7.75 -6.63
N ASP A 67 11.94 -9.04 -6.94
CA ASP A 67 11.54 -10.09 -6.01
C ASP A 67 12.36 -10.06 -4.70
N LYS A 68 13.63 -9.67 -4.79
CA LYS A 68 14.49 -9.48 -3.62
C LYS A 68 13.94 -8.39 -2.71
N PHE A 69 13.50 -7.27 -3.27
CA PHE A 69 12.88 -6.18 -2.51
C PHE A 69 11.60 -6.66 -1.81
N PHE A 70 10.68 -7.26 -2.56
CA PHE A 70 9.43 -7.77 -1.99
C PHE A 70 9.65 -8.88 -0.97
N GLY A 71 10.73 -9.65 -1.10
CA GLY A 71 11.12 -10.68 -0.14
C GLY A 71 11.41 -10.14 1.26
N TYR A 72 11.80 -8.88 1.40
CA TYR A 72 11.99 -8.24 2.71
C TYR A 72 10.67 -7.85 3.40
N TYR A 73 9.60 -7.70 2.65
CA TYR A 73 8.33 -7.14 3.14
C TYR A 73 7.17 -8.13 3.13
N TYR A 74 7.39 -9.36 2.67
CA TYR A 74 6.42 -10.45 2.74
C TYR A 74 5.00 -10.03 2.38
N GLN A 75 4.78 -9.57 1.16
CA GLN A 75 3.44 -9.25 0.69
C GLN A 75 2.51 -10.46 0.79
N PHE A 76 1.30 -10.24 1.27
CA PHE A 76 0.29 -11.29 1.42
C PHE A 76 -1.12 -10.75 1.20
N GLY A 77 -2.09 -11.67 1.13
CA GLY A 77 -3.49 -11.34 0.85
C GLY A 77 -3.76 -11.15 -0.63
N ASN A 78 -5.02 -10.88 -0.95
CA ASN A 78 -5.53 -10.83 -2.33
C ASN A 78 -5.89 -9.40 -2.78
N PHE A 79 -5.54 -8.39 -2.02
CA PHE A 79 -5.84 -7.01 -2.36
C PHE A 79 -4.75 -6.42 -3.26
N SER A 80 -5.20 -5.62 -4.22
CA SER A 80 -4.35 -4.76 -5.03
C SER A 80 -5.08 -3.46 -5.30
N LEU A 81 -4.37 -2.44 -5.76
CA LEU A 81 -4.99 -1.19 -6.17
C LEU A 81 -6.07 -1.43 -7.23
N ASP A 82 -5.75 -2.21 -8.27
CA ASP A 82 -6.68 -2.46 -9.37
C ASP A 82 -7.93 -3.23 -8.94
N THR A 83 -7.77 -4.30 -8.17
CA THR A 83 -8.92 -5.10 -7.72
C THR A 83 -9.82 -4.30 -6.79
N SER A 84 -9.25 -3.44 -5.96
CA SER A 84 -10.02 -2.59 -5.05
C SER A 84 -10.73 -1.46 -5.79
N LEU A 85 -10.09 -0.81 -6.76
CA LEU A 85 -10.76 0.17 -7.62
C LEU A 85 -11.92 -0.47 -8.39
N ALA A 86 -11.69 -1.65 -8.99
CA ALA A 86 -12.71 -2.38 -9.73
C ALA A 86 -13.93 -2.73 -8.87
N SER A 87 -13.75 -3.03 -7.59
CA SER A 87 -14.86 -3.30 -6.67
C SER A 87 -15.80 -2.10 -6.47
N PHE A 88 -15.32 -0.89 -6.72
CA PHE A 88 -16.10 0.35 -6.70
C PHE A 88 -16.54 0.80 -8.11
N GLY A 89 -16.21 0.02 -9.14
CA GLY A 89 -16.57 0.34 -10.54
C GLY A 89 -15.60 1.27 -11.25
N PHE A 90 -14.38 1.43 -10.73
CA PHE A 90 -13.34 2.29 -11.31
C PHE A 90 -12.16 1.48 -11.85
N HIS A 91 -11.46 2.08 -12.81
CA HIS A 91 -10.18 1.62 -13.34
C HIS A 91 -9.09 2.64 -12.98
N ARG A 92 -7.82 2.22 -12.96
CA ARG A 92 -6.71 3.16 -12.67
C ARG A 92 -6.64 4.32 -13.65
N ASP A 93 -7.04 4.12 -14.90
CA ASP A 93 -7.04 5.15 -15.93
C ASP A 93 -8.15 6.20 -15.73
N ASP A 94 -9.10 5.94 -14.83
CA ASP A 94 -10.13 6.93 -14.45
C ASP A 94 -9.59 7.94 -13.43
N ILE A 95 -8.44 7.65 -12.80
CA ILE A 95 -7.84 8.54 -11.81
C ILE A 95 -7.36 9.82 -12.49
N THR A 96 -7.85 10.95 -12.04
CA THR A 96 -7.48 12.28 -12.58
C THR A 96 -6.33 12.92 -11.82
N ASP A 97 -6.22 12.62 -10.53
CA ASP A 97 -5.24 13.24 -9.63
C ASP A 97 -4.70 12.20 -8.65
N VAL A 98 -3.42 12.28 -8.35
CA VAL A 98 -2.79 11.50 -7.28
C VAL A 98 -2.18 12.46 -6.26
N PHE A 99 -2.53 12.27 -4.99
CA PHE A 99 -1.93 12.99 -3.89
C PHE A 99 -1.13 12.02 -3.02
N LEU A 100 0.15 12.25 -2.88
CA LEU A 100 1.02 11.44 -2.03
C LEU A 100 1.20 12.13 -0.68
N THR A 101 0.86 11.44 0.41
CA THR A 101 1.06 11.97 1.76
C THR A 101 2.55 12.11 2.06
N HIS A 102 3.34 11.13 1.63
CA HIS A 102 4.80 11.13 1.72
C HIS A 102 5.39 10.08 0.75
N LEU A 103 6.72 10.02 0.66
CA LEU A 103 7.42 9.21 -0.34
C LEU A 103 7.99 7.88 0.20
N HIS A 104 7.45 7.32 1.27
CA HIS A 104 7.74 5.94 1.63
C HIS A 104 7.15 4.97 0.59
N PHE A 105 7.86 3.87 0.36
CA PHE A 105 7.56 2.94 -0.73
C PHE A 105 6.16 2.34 -0.67
N ASP A 106 5.62 2.15 0.50
CA ASP A 106 4.27 1.60 0.76
C ASP A 106 3.14 2.63 0.54
N HIS A 107 3.50 3.89 0.33
CA HIS A 107 2.57 4.99 0.00
C HIS A 107 2.68 5.45 -1.45
N CYS A 108 3.90 5.54 -2.00
CA CYS A 108 4.13 6.08 -3.33
C CYS A 108 4.48 5.03 -4.39
N GLY A 109 4.78 3.81 -4.01
CA GLY A 109 5.33 2.78 -4.90
C GLY A 109 4.44 2.43 -6.09
N GLY A 110 3.12 2.47 -5.90
CA GLY A 110 2.15 2.19 -6.95
C GLY A 110 1.89 3.32 -7.93
N SER A 111 2.49 4.49 -7.74
CA SER A 111 2.35 5.64 -8.65
C SER A 111 2.97 5.38 -10.03
N ILE A 112 3.92 4.46 -10.11
CA ILE A 112 4.65 4.11 -11.32
C ILE A 112 4.63 2.59 -11.46
N GLN A 113 4.45 2.11 -12.69
CA GLN A 113 4.56 0.70 -13.03
C GLN A 113 5.37 0.53 -14.31
N TRP A 114 5.90 -0.66 -14.51
CA TRP A 114 6.50 -1.00 -15.79
C TRP A 114 5.44 -1.06 -16.89
N ASN A 115 5.77 -0.55 -18.06
CA ASN A 115 5.00 -0.82 -19.27
C ASN A 115 5.14 -2.31 -19.66
N LYS A 116 4.36 -2.74 -20.67
CA LYS A 116 4.36 -4.16 -21.12
C LYS A 116 5.74 -4.64 -21.54
N ASP A 117 6.56 -3.75 -22.09
CA ASP A 117 7.89 -4.08 -22.63
C ASP A 117 9.03 -3.83 -21.62
N LYS A 118 8.70 -3.40 -20.41
CA LYS A 118 9.64 -3.03 -19.34
C LYS A 118 10.73 -2.03 -19.78
N THR A 119 10.35 -1.10 -20.65
CA THR A 119 11.25 -0.08 -21.20
C THR A 119 11.09 1.30 -20.54
N GLY A 120 10.19 1.43 -19.57
CA GLY A 120 9.94 2.68 -18.84
C GLY A 120 8.49 2.99 -18.67
#